data_8908ab2823e7ce9e2a2157f5269e5b53
#
_entry.id   8908ab2823e7ce9e2a2157f5269e5b53
#
_cell.length_a   1.000
_cell.length_b   1.000
_cell.length_c   1.000
_cell.angle_alpha   90.00
_cell.angle_beta   90.00
_cell.angle_gamma   90.00
#
_symmetry.space_group_name_H-M   'P 1'
#
loop_
_entity.id
_entity.type
_entity.pdbx_description
1 polymer ?
#
loop_
_entity_poly.entity_id
_entity_poly.type
_entity_poly.pdbx_seq_one_letter_code
_entity_poly.pdbx_strand_id
1 'polypeptide(L)'
;MKQICVITNFCRLVSSVFILIFVSLSCKTGNKIQEFDISNLPALTVKYDTTVYFDSGRVVLRMTFPIMEQYDNPANPYYEFNMGLYVDFFDSDNKPSGSISSKYAKNTQNPNLWELRDSVVVINENQEKLETESLFWDQTKDLIYTDKFVKFTSEDQIITGTSFESDTHLKKRIIRGASATIYINEEESQ
;
A
#
# COMPACT_ATOMS: atom_id res chain seq x y z
N MET A 1 14.28 60.09 65.94
CA MET A 1 14.92 59.68 64.65
C MET A 1 15.24 58.17 64.52
N LYS A 2 15.35 57.41 65.60
CA LYS A 2 15.62 55.92 65.49
C LYS A 2 14.42 55.06 65.01
N GLN A 3 13.19 55.48 65.34
CA GLN A 3 12.03 54.68 64.96
C GLN A 3 11.71 54.66 63.42
N ILE A 4 11.98 55.74 62.70
CA ILE A 4 11.74 55.83 61.28
C ILE A 4 12.68 54.92 60.45
N CYS A 5 13.91 54.75 60.92
CA CYS A 5 14.89 53.90 60.25
C CYS A 5 14.57 52.39 60.38
N VAL A 6 13.93 51.98 61.49
CA VAL A 6 13.52 50.58 61.68
C VAL A 6 12.34 50.23 60.76
N ILE A 7 11.37 51.14 60.60
CA ILE A 7 10.22 50.93 59.74
C ILE A 7 10.62 50.86 58.25
N THR A 8 11.55 51.70 57.79
CA THR A 8 12.06 51.70 56.43
C THR A 8 12.84 50.44 56.09
N ASN A 9 13.63 49.91 56.98
CA ASN A 9 14.37 48.66 56.82
C ASN A 9 13.44 47.46 56.86
N PHE A 10 12.42 47.46 57.70
CA PHE A 10 11.39 46.40 57.72
C PHE A 10 10.58 46.38 56.42
N CYS A 11 10.19 47.53 55.92
CA CYS A 11 9.44 47.63 54.61
C CYS A 11 10.29 47.15 53.42
N ARG A 12 11.62 47.44 53.43
CA ARG A 12 12.53 46.91 52.40
C ARG A 12 12.69 45.38 52.44
N LEU A 13 12.77 44.80 53.66
CA LEU A 13 12.86 43.37 53.85
C LEU A 13 11.61 42.66 53.40
N VAL A 14 10.42 43.18 53.73
CA VAL A 14 9.14 42.62 53.28
C VAL A 14 8.99 42.71 51.75
N SER A 15 9.39 43.82 51.13
CA SER A 15 9.37 43.99 49.67
C SER A 15 10.33 43.04 48.96
N SER A 16 11.54 42.80 49.53
CA SER A 16 12.51 41.87 48.99
C SER A 16 12.02 40.41 49.07
N VAL A 17 11.38 40.01 50.15
CA VAL A 17 10.79 38.66 50.31
C VAL A 17 9.60 38.46 49.34
N PHE A 18 8.80 39.50 49.11
CA PHE A 18 7.68 39.45 48.19
C PHE A 18 8.14 39.28 46.72
N ILE A 19 9.23 39.94 46.33
CA ILE A 19 9.87 39.81 45.03
C ILE A 19 10.44 38.41 44.84
N LEU A 20 11.07 37.83 45.88
CA LEU A 20 11.62 36.47 45.85
C LEU A 20 10.53 35.40 45.70
N ILE A 21 9.37 35.58 46.31
CA ILE A 21 8.22 34.68 46.18
C ILE A 21 7.62 34.75 44.78
N PHE A 22 7.57 35.91 44.13
CA PHE A 22 7.08 36.08 42.76
C PHE A 22 7.97 35.43 41.72
N VAL A 23 9.28 35.39 41.92
CA VAL A 23 10.23 34.75 41.01
C VAL A 23 10.13 33.21 41.08
N SER A 24 9.74 32.64 42.21
CA SER A 24 9.58 31.20 42.38
C SER A 24 8.28 30.63 41.80
N LEU A 25 7.30 31.48 41.41
CA LEU A 25 6.08 31.09 40.73
C LEU A 25 6.19 31.12 39.17
N SER A 26 7.40 31.39 38.64
CA SER A 26 7.65 31.41 37.21
C SER A 26 7.66 30.00 36.65
N CYS A 27 6.50 29.62 36.11
CA CYS A 27 6.26 28.73 35.01
C CYS A 27 6.96 27.37 34.96
N LYS A 28 6.27 26.36 35.45
CA LYS A 28 6.28 25.07 34.78
C LYS A 28 5.10 25.00 33.78
N THR A 29 5.16 25.75 32.71
CA THR A 29 4.39 25.42 31.53
C THR A 29 5.20 24.35 30.80
N GLY A 30 5.17 23.13 31.29
CA GLY A 30 5.53 21.98 30.52
C GLY A 30 4.44 21.86 29.43
N ASN A 31 4.66 22.51 28.30
CA ASN A 31 3.99 22.08 27.07
C ASN A 31 4.35 20.61 26.96
N LYS A 32 3.40 19.71 27.25
CA LYS A 32 3.44 18.36 26.73
C LYS A 32 3.42 18.58 25.22
N ILE A 33 4.58 18.50 24.59
CA ILE A 33 4.68 18.25 23.16
C ILE A 33 3.88 16.95 23.04
N GLN A 34 2.68 17.04 22.48
CA GLN A 34 1.98 15.86 22.04
C GLN A 34 2.96 15.21 21.07
N GLU A 35 3.56 14.12 21.48
CA GLU A 35 4.38 13.28 20.61
C GLU A 35 3.45 12.87 19.48
N PHE A 36 3.55 13.59 18.37
CA PHE A 36 2.76 13.29 17.18
C PHE A 36 3.31 11.95 16.69
N ASP A 37 2.48 10.93 16.76
CA ASP A 37 2.85 9.60 16.26
C ASP A 37 2.97 9.67 14.74
N ILE A 38 4.20 9.89 14.28
CA ILE A 38 4.54 9.96 12.86
C ILE A 38 4.65 8.56 12.21
N SER A 39 4.55 7.50 13.01
CA SER A 39 4.71 6.11 12.51
C SER A 39 3.61 5.71 11.52
N ASN A 40 2.47 6.41 11.55
CA ASN A 40 1.32 6.19 10.68
C ASN A 40 1.22 7.20 9.53
N LEU A 41 2.23 8.06 9.36
CA LEU A 41 2.27 8.98 8.22
C LEU A 41 3.13 8.39 7.10
N PRO A 42 2.74 8.60 5.82
CA PRO A 42 3.58 8.21 4.72
C PRO A 42 4.87 9.06 4.70
N ALA A 43 6.01 8.40 4.51
CA ALA A 43 7.30 9.06 4.33
C ALA A 43 7.39 9.75 2.96
N LEU A 44 6.67 9.21 1.96
CA LEU A 44 6.58 9.77 0.62
C LEU A 44 5.16 9.56 0.07
N THR A 45 4.64 10.58 -0.59
CA THR A 45 3.40 10.49 -1.38
C THR A 45 3.66 10.95 -2.80
N VAL A 46 3.35 10.10 -3.78
CA VAL A 46 3.42 10.40 -5.22
C VAL A 46 2.02 10.37 -5.80
N LYS A 47 1.69 11.36 -6.65
CA LYS A 47 0.35 11.50 -7.24
C LYS A 47 0.42 11.54 -8.77
N TYR A 48 -0.51 10.82 -9.42
CA TYR A 48 -0.73 10.80 -10.86
C TYR A 48 0.55 10.54 -11.65
N ASP A 49 1.20 9.42 -11.34
CA ASP A 49 2.49 9.07 -11.93
C ASP A 49 2.43 7.74 -12.70
N THR A 50 3.44 7.58 -13.56
CA THR A 50 3.69 6.34 -14.31
C THR A 50 5.14 5.95 -14.11
N THR A 51 5.35 4.85 -13.39
CA THR A 51 6.67 4.28 -13.16
C THR A 51 6.95 3.20 -14.19
N VAL A 52 8.12 3.25 -14.83
CA VAL A 52 8.58 2.23 -15.78
C VAL A 52 9.79 1.51 -15.18
N TYR A 53 9.67 0.20 -15.11
CA TYR A 53 10.76 -0.66 -14.62
C TYR A 53 11.49 -1.29 -15.80
N PHE A 54 12.82 -1.18 -15.76
CA PHE A 54 13.72 -1.72 -16.77
C PHE A 54 14.55 -2.84 -16.18
N ASP A 55 14.70 -3.93 -16.91
CA ASP A 55 15.70 -4.94 -16.66
C ASP A 55 16.58 -5.15 -17.89
N SER A 56 17.91 -5.09 -17.70
CA SER A 56 18.89 -5.28 -18.76
C SER A 56 18.62 -4.41 -20.01
N GLY A 57 18.15 -3.17 -19.80
CA GLY A 57 17.85 -2.20 -20.87
C GLY A 57 16.51 -2.41 -21.59
N ARG A 58 15.66 -3.33 -21.13
CA ARG A 58 14.31 -3.59 -21.67
C ARG A 58 13.26 -3.18 -20.68
N VAL A 59 12.13 -2.68 -21.16
CA VAL A 59 10.96 -2.44 -20.33
C VAL A 59 10.39 -3.78 -19.89
N VAL A 60 10.23 -3.98 -18.58
CA VAL A 60 9.61 -5.20 -18.00
C VAL A 60 8.17 -4.93 -17.62
N LEU A 61 7.93 -3.78 -17.00
CA LEU A 61 6.58 -3.35 -16.64
C LEU A 61 6.46 -1.83 -16.64
N ARG A 62 5.24 -1.38 -16.79
CA ARG A 62 4.82 0.01 -16.61
C ARG A 62 3.64 0.04 -15.64
N MET A 63 3.79 0.74 -14.52
CA MET A 63 2.80 0.89 -13.49
C MET A 63 2.25 2.31 -13.49
N THR A 64 0.94 2.46 -13.56
CA THR A 64 0.23 3.74 -13.50
C THR A 64 -0.70 3.74 -12.30
N PHE A 65 -0.68 4.83 -11.53
CA PHE A 65 -1.49 4.96 -10.31
C PHE A 65 -1.88 6.42 -10.06
N PRO A 66 -3.07 6.66 -9.45
CA PRO A 66 -3.46 8.00 -9.02
C PRO A 66 -2.69 8.48 -7.80
N ILE A 67 -2.41 7.59 -6.85
CA ILE A 67 -1.67 7.88 -5.63
C ILE A 67 -0.91 6.64 -5.15
N MET A 68 0.35 6.85 -4.76
CA MET A 68 1.18 5.88 -4.06
C MET A 68 1.70 6.52 -2.78
N GLU A 69 1.60 5.82 -1.68
CA GLU A 69 2.13 6.20 -0.38
C GLU A 69 3.15 5.18 0.09
N GLN A 70 4.33 5.66 0.47
CA GLN A 70 5.39 4.83 1.04
C GLN A 70 5.39 5.01 2.56
N TYR A 71 5.39 3.89 3.27
CA TYR A 71 5.47 3.83 4.73
C TYR A 71 6.76 3.13 5.14
N ASP A 72 7.65 3.89 5.77
CA ASP A 72 8.96 3.40 6.23
C ASP A 72 8.86 2.82 7.65
N ASN A 73 7.89 1.92 7.87
CA ASN A 73 7.78 1.22 9.14
C ASN A 73 9.00 0.32 9.33
N PRO A 74 9.81 0.50 10.41
CA PRO A 74 11.05 -0.26 10.60
C PRO A 74 10.85 -1.79 10.66
N ALA A 75 9.68 -2.25 11.11
CA ALA A 75 9.37 -3.67 11.19
C ALA A 75 8.89 -4.25 9.86
N ASN A 76 8.17 -3.46 9.07
CA ASN A 76 7.59 -3.92 7.82
C ASN A 76 7.29 -2.73 6.89
N PRO A 77 8.27 -2.25 6.12
CA PRO A 77 8.07 -1.18 5.15
C PRO A 77 7.14 -1.65 4.01
N TYR A 78 6.29 -0.74 3.53
CA TYR A 78 5.33 -1.07 2.48
C TYR A 78 4.98 0.13 1.61
N TYR A 79 4.49 -0.16 0.41
CA TYR A 79 3.82 0.79 -0.47
C TYR A 79 2.32 0.54 -0.47
N GLU A 80 1.53 1.60 -0.54
CA GLU A 80 0.08 1.52 -0.58
C GLU A 80 -0.49 2.37 -1.72
N PHE A 81 -1.46 1.82 -2.44
CA PHE A 81 -2.13 2.41 -3.59
C PHE A 81 -3.63 2.47 -3.29
N ASN A 82 -4.04 3.47 -2.52
CA ASN A 82 -5.40 3.62 -1.99
C ASN A 82 -6.46 3.92 -3.05
N MET A 83 -6.05 4.36 -4.25
CA MET A 83 -6.93 4.62 -5.39
C MET A 83 -6.69 3.64 -6.54
N GLY A 84 -6.04 2.51 -6.23
CA GLY A 84 -5.75 1.46 -7.16
C GLY A 84 -4.52 1.70 -8.03
N LEU A 85 -4.25 0.70 -8.86
CA LEU A 85 -3.15 0.72 -9.82
C LEU A 85 -3.53 -0.07 -11.09
N TYR A 86 -2.78 0.22 -12.14
CA TYR A 86 -2.77 -0.53 -13.39
C TYR A 86 -1.33 -0.81 -13.80
N VAL A 87 -1.02 -2.07 -14.12
CA VAL A 87 0.30 -2.52 -14.53
C VAL A 87 0.20 -3.20 -15.88
N ASP A 88 1.01 -2.74 -16.85
CA ASP A 88 1.29 -3.45 -18.09
C ASP A 88 2.60 -4.23 -17.93
N PHE A 89 2.64 -5.47 -18.35
CA PHE A 89 3.84 -6.28 -18.50
C PHE A 89 4.26 -6.33 -19.97
N PHE A 90 5.57 -6.45 -20.19
CA PHE A 90 6.15 -6.50 -21.52
C PHE A 90 7.05 -7.72 -21.69
N ASP A 91 7.02 -8.29 -22.89
CA ASP A 91 7.89 -9.40 -23.29
C ASP A 91 9.31 -8.92 -23.70
N SER A 92 10.12 -9.87 -24.15
CA SER A 92 11.49 -9.61 -24.63
C SER A 92 11.54 -8.67 -25.84
N ASP A 93 10.47 -8.57 -26.60
CA ASP A 93 10.36 -7.73 -27.80
C ASP A 93 9.72 -6.36 -27.50
N ASN A 94 9.52 -6.01 -26.21
CA ASN A 94 8.80 -4.84 -25.72
C ASN A 94 7.33 -4.78 -26.16
N LYS A 95 6.70 -5.94 -26.41
CA LYS A 95 5.27 -6.01 -26.68
C LYS A 95 4.51 -6.28 -25.38
N PRO A 96 3.29 -5.73 -25.22
CA PRO A 96 2.45 -6.04 -24.07
C PRO A 96 2.23 -7.56 -23.95
N SER A 97 2.58 -8.14 -22.81
CA SER A 97 2.43 -9.58 -22.53
C SER A 97 1.41 -9.88 -21.44
N GLY A 98 0.75 -8.86 -20.92
CA GLY A 98 -0.29 -9.00 -19.91
C GLY A 98 -0.52 -7.73 -19.14
N SER A 99 -1.52 -7.77 -18.26
CA SER A 99 -1.81 -6.65 -17.37
C SER A 99 -2.42 -7.11 -16.06
N ILE A 100 -2.32 -6.27 -15.03
CA ILE A 100 -3.02 -6.43 -13.77
C ILE A 100 -3.59 -5.08 -13.32
N SER A 101 -4.81 -5.09 -12.80
CA SER A 101 -5.45 -3.91 -12.25
C SER A 101 -6.24 -4.22 -10.99
N SER A 102 -6.38 -3.23 -10.11
CA SER A 102 -7.22 -3.28 -8.91
C SER A 102 -7.57 -1.87 -8.45
N LYS A 103 -8.58 -1.74 -7.58
CA LYS A 103 -8.93 -0.45 -6.97
C LYS A 103 -8.14 -0.17 -5.69
N TYR A 104 -7.47 -1.16 -5.16
CA TYR A 104 -6.55 -1.05 -4.03
C TYR A 104 -5.40 -2.02 -4.22
N ALA A 105 -4.19 -1.60 -3.87
CA ALA A 105 -3.05 -2.50 -3.76
C ALA A 105 -2.12 -2.10 -2.62
N LYS A 106 -1.43 -3.10 -2.07
CA LYS A 106 -0.38 -2.95 -1.07
C LYS A 106 0.77 -3.88 -1.41
N ASN A 107 1.97 -3.37 -1.36
CA ASN A 107 3.19 -4.18 -1.47
C ASN A 107 3.97 -4.10 -0.18
N THR A 108 4.17 -5.23 0.49
CA THR A 108 5.11 -5.37 1.61
C THR A 108 6.47 -5.81 1.08
N GLN A 109 7.57 -5.25 1.62
CA GLN A 109 8.91 -5.52 1.10
C GLN A 109 9.53 -6.79 1.71
N ASN A 110 9.12 -7.15 2.94
CA ASN A 110 9.59 -8.33 3.64
C ASN A 110 8.42 -9.06 4.32
N PRO A 111 7.89 -10.17 3.76
CA PRO A 111 8.20 -10.73 2.43
C PRO A 111 7.75 -9.81 1.30
N ASN A 112 8.29 -10.00 0.08
CA ASN A 112 7.86 -9.26 -1.10
C ASN A 112 6.51 -9.83 -1.59
N LEU A 113 5.44 -9.31 -0.98
CA LEU A 113 4.08 -9.76 -1.19
C LEU A 113 3.20 -8.57 -1.63
N TRP A 114 2.53 -8.76 -2.75
CA TRP A 114 1.47 -7.88 -3.20
C TRP A 114 0.12 -8.40 -2.76
N GLU A 115 -0.68 -7.53 -2.20
CA GLU A 115 -2.09 -7.71 -1.92
C GLU A 115 -2.87 -6.76 -2.82
N LEU A 116 -3.74 -7.29 -3.68
CA LEU A 116 -4.63 -6.53 -4.54
C LEU A 116 -6.06 -6.79 -4.11
N ARG A 117 -6.89 -5.75 -4.08
CA ARG A 117 -8.29 -5.85 -3.67
C ARG A 117 -9.19 -4.99 -4.54
N ASP A 118 -10.47 -5.33 -4.51
CA ASP A 118 -11.57 -4.60 -5.15
C ASP A 118 -11.44 -4.56 -6.67
N SER A 119 -12.19 -5.47 -7.30
CA SER A 119 -12.24 -5.60 -8.76
C SER A 119 -10.88 -5.92 -9.39
N VAL A 120 -10.21 -6.95 -8.86
CA VAL A 120 -8.92 -7.40 -9.42
C VAL A 120 -9.15 -8.08 -10.76
N VAL A 121 -8.40 -7.64 -11.76
CA VAL A 121 -8.38 -8.22 -13.11
C VAL A 121 -6.94 -8.51 -13.50
N VAL A 122 -6.66 -9.75 -13.91
CA VAL A 122 -5.37 -10.16 -14.48
C VAL A 122 -5.62 -10.65 -15.90
N ILE A 123 -4.81 -10.19 -16.84
CA ILE A 123 -4.82 -10.63 -18.24
C ILE A 123 -3.42 -11.13 -18.57
N ASN A 124 -3.30 -12.31 -19.13
CA ASN A 124 -2.01 -12.87 -19.56
C ASN A 124 -1.75 -12.66 -21.06
N GLU A 125 -0.61 -13.16 -21.54
CA GLU A 125 -0.17 -13.08 -22.94
C GLU A 125 -1.17 -13.70 -23.95
N ASN A 126 -1.97 -14.68 -23.53
CA ASN A 126 -2.96 -15.34 -24.35
C ASN A 126 -4.34 -14.67 -24.30
N GLN A 127 -4.45 -13.47 -23.70
CA GLN A 127 -5.71 -12.76 -23.45
C GLN A 127 -6.67 -13.53 -22.54
N GLU A 128 -6.19 -14.52 -21.82
CA GLU A 128 -6.95 -15.18 -20.77
C GLU A 128 -7.09 -14.22 -19.58
N LYS A 129 -8.30 -14.15 -19.03
CA LYS A 129 -8.65 -13.17 -18.00
C LYS A 129 -9.05 -13.87 -16.71
N LEU A 130 -8.44 -13.47 -15.58
CA LEU A 130 -8.84 -13.82 -14.23
C LEU A 130 -9.49 -12.59 -13.57
N GLU A 131 -10.69 -12.77 -13.03
CA GLU A 131 -11.44 -11.76 -12.28
C GLU A 131 -11.70 -12.28 -10.86
N THR A 132 -11.39 -11.46 -9.84
CA THR A 132 -11.62 -11.79 -8.43
C THR A 132 -11.75 -10.53 -7.59
N GLU A 133 -12.21 -10.66 -6.36
CA GLU A 133 -12.32 -9.55 -5.41
C GLU A 133 -10.98 -9.26 -4.72
N SER A 134 -10.15 -10.28 -4.50
CA SER A 134 -8.86 -10.15 -3.85
C SER A 134 -7.86 -11.13 -4.44
N LEU A 135 -6.60 -10.73 -4.52
CA LEU A 135 -5.51 -11.54 -5.05
C LEU A 135 -4.22 -11.26 -4.28
N PHE A 136 -3.48 -12.30 -3.96
CA PHE A 136 -2.12 -12.21 -3.43
C PHE A 136 -1.12 -12.65 -4.49
N TRP A 137 -0.03 -11.93 -4.59
CA TRP A 137 1.11 -12.26 -5.45
C TRP A 137 2.39 -12.26 -4.64
N ASP A 138 2.88 -13.47 -4.36
CA ASP A 138 4.16 -13.71 -3.69
C ASP A 138 5.26 -13.80 -4.75
N GLN A 139 6.00 -12.72 -4.94
CA GLN A 139 7.07 -12.65 -5.94
C GLN A 139 8.26 -13.56 -5.60
N THR A 140 8.45 -13.86 -4.32
CA THR A 140 9.55 -14.74 -3.86
C THR A 140 9.28 -16.20 -4.24
N LYS A 141 8.01 -16.61 -4.26
CA LYS A 141 7.59 -17.97 -4.56
C LYS A 141 7.09 -18.15 -5.99
N ASP A 142 7.06 -17.09 -6.80
CA ASP A 142 6.42 -17.07 -8.12
C ASP A 142 4.99 -17.63 -8.05
N LEU A 143 4.19 -17.10 -7.12
CA LEU A 143 2.88 -17.65 -6.77
C LEU A 143 1.83 -16.54 -6.73
N ILE A 144 0.75 -16.74 -7.50
CA ILE A 144 -0.48 -15.95 -7.42
C ILE A 144 -1.57 -16.82 -6.81
N TYR A 145 -2.30 -16.30 -5.81
CA TYR A 145 -3.36 -17.06 -5.16
C TYR A 145 -4.47 -16.21 -4.58
N THR A 146 -5.65 -16.81 -4.44
CA THR A 146 -6.79 -16.23 -3.72
C THR A 146 -7.68 -17.32 -3.14
N ASP A 147 -8.33 -17.01 -2.02
CA ASP A 147 -9.39 -17.80 -1.38
C ASP A 147 -10.79 -17.23 -1.68
N LYS A 148 -10.90 -16.29 -2.61
CA LYS A 148 -12.15 -15.67 -3.03
C LYS A 148 -12.70 -16.34 -4.30
N PHE A 149 -13.95 -16.02 -4.58
CA PHE A 149 -14.57 -16.40 -5.86
C PHE A 149 -13.73 -15.88 -7.02
N VAL A 150 -13.53 -16.75 -8.00
CA VAL A 150 -12.82 -16.42 -9.24
C VAL A 150 -13.68 -16.73 -10.46
N LYS A 151 -13.48 -15.92 -11.50
CA LYS A 151 -13.94 -16.20 -12.84
C LYS A 151 -12.73 -16.14 -13.77
N PHE A 152 -12.42 -17.27 -14.37
CA PHE A 152 -11.38 -17.39 -15.39
C PHE A 152 -12.03 -17.54 -16.75
N THR A 153 -11.63 -16.70 -17.70
CA THR A 153 -12.19 -16.66 -19.06
C THR A 153 -11.06 -16.85 -20.06
N SER A 154 -11.20 -17.82 -20.95
CA SER A 154 -10.39 -18.01 -22.13
C SER A 154 -11.27 -17.93 -23.39
N GLU A 155 -10.69 -18.14 -24.57
CA GLU A 155 -11.39 -18.07 -25.85
C GLU A 155 -12.58 -19.05 -25.92
N ASP A 156 -12.40 -20.26 -25.42
CA ASP A 156 -13.34 -21.39 -25.57
C ASP A 156 -14.08 -21.76 -24.29
N GLN A 157 -13.72 -21.17 -23.10
CA GLN A 157 -14.37 -21.57 -21.85
C GLN A 157 -14.39 -20.47 -20.81
N ILE A 158 -15.37 -20.57 -19.91
CA ILE A 158 -15.44 -19.81 -18.67
C ILE A 158 -15.42 -20.81 -17.51
N ILE A 159 -14.47 -20.65 -16.60
CA ILE A 159 -14.36 -21.45 -15.38
C ILE A 159 -14.57 -20.52 -14.19
N THR A 160 -15.46 -20.89 -13.28
CA THR A 160 -15.62 -20.23 -12.00
C THR A 160 -15.16 -21.14 -10.88
N GLY A 161 -14.76 -20.58 -9.75
CA GLY A 161 -14.33 -21.36 -8.58
C GLY A 161 -14.32 -20.55 -7.29
N THR A 162 -14.02 -21.22 -6.18
CA THR A 162 -13.99 -20.62 -4.85
C THR A 162 -12.59 -20.29 -4.36
N SER A 163 -11.56 -20.76 -5.06
CA SER A 163 -10.17 -20.38 -4.85
C SER A 163 -9.36 -20.60 -6.12
N PHE A 164 -8.23 -19.92 -6.20
CA PHE A 164 -7.32 -19.97 -7.34
C PHE A 164 -5.87 -19.96 -6.85
N GLU A 165 -5.02 -20.72 -7.55
CA GLU A 165 -3.58 -20.74 -7.36
C GLU A 165 -2.89 -20.95 -8.71
N SER A 166 -1.84 -20.19 -9.00
CA SER A 166 -1.10 -20.32 -10.27
C SER A 166 0.32 -19.76 -10.14
N ASP A 167 1.18 -20.06 -11.11
CA ASP A 167 2.37 -19.26 -11.39
C ASP A 167 1.97 -17.86 -11.92
N THR A 168 2.91 -16.92 -11.95
CA THR A 168 2.67 -15.53 -12.37
C THR A 168 2.29 -15.39 -13.86
N HIS A 169 2.54 -16.42 -14.67
CA HIS A 169 2.17 -16.48 -16.09
C HIS A 169 0.81 -17.13 -16.35
N LEU A 170 0.09 -17.53 -15.28
CA LEU A 170 -1.18 -18.26 -15.34
C LEU A 170 -1.11 -19.58 -16.11
N LYS A 171 0.08 -20.21 -16.23
CA LYS A 171 0.27 -21.45 -17.01
C LYS A 171 -0.10 -22.70 -16.22
N LYS A 172 0.25 -22.74 -14.91
CA LYS A 172 -0.07 -23.85 -14.02
C LYS A 172 -1.14 -23.41 -13.03
N ARG A 173 -2.40 -23.70 -13.33
CA ARG A 173 -3.58 -23.23 -12.58
C ARG A 173 -4.22 -24.34 -11.78
N ILE A 174 -4.63 -24.03 -10.57
CA ILE A 174 -5.48 -24.87 -9.72
C ILE A 174 -6.70 -24.03 -9.34
N ILE A 175 -7.89 -24.47 -9.76
CA ILE A 175 -9.17 -23.86 -9.40
C ILE A 175 -9.93 -24.86 -8.56
N ARG A 176 -10.29 -24.51 -7.33
CA ARG A 176 -11.08 -25.38 -6.45
C ARG A 176 -12.54 -24.96 -6.46
N GLY A 177 -13.44 -25.94 -6.24
CA GLY A 177 -14.88 -25.69 -6.34
C GLY A 177 -15.30 -25.27 -7.74
N ALA A 178 -14.63 -25.80 -8.77
CA ALA A 178 -14.76 -25.35 -10.14
C ALA A 178 -16.10 -25.74 -10.76
N SER A 179 -16.67 -24.81 -11.55
CA SER A 179 -17.74 -25.02 -12.53
C SER A 179 -17.29 -24.41 -13.85
N ALA A 180 -17.52 -25.13 -14.97
CA ALA A 180 -17.08 -24.69 -16.28
C ALA A 180 -18.25 -24.60 -17.26
N THR A 181 -18.23 -23.58 -18.14
CA THR A 181 -19.02 -23.46 -19.33
C THR A 181 -18.08 -23.50 -20.53
N ILE A 182 -18.29 -24.43 -21.43
CA ILE A 182 -17.45 -24.63 -22.62
C ILE A 182 -18.27 -24.21 -23.84
N TYR A 183 -17.70 -23.41 -24.72
CA TYR A 183 -18.27 -23.03 -26.00
C TYR A 183 -17.79 -24.04 -27.07
N ILE A 184 -18.72 -24.72 -27.71
CA ILE A 184 -18.41 -25.64 -28.77
C ILE A 184 -18.76 -24.93 -30.07
N ASN A 185 -17.75 -24.60 -30.88
CA ASN A 185 -17.97 -24.18 -32.25
C ASN A 185 -18.20 -25.43 -33.09
N GLU A 186 -19.42 -25.71 -33.49
CA GLU A 186 -19.68 -26.70 -34.52
C GLU A 186 -19.16 -26.12 -35.86
N GLU A 187 -17.95 -26.51 -36.27
CA GLU A 187 -17.57 -26.35 -37.68
C GLU A 187 -18.53 -27.19 -38.48
N GLU A 188 -19.31 -26.54 -39.34
CA GLU A 188 -20.16 -27.23 -40.32
C GLU A 188 -19.30 -28.21 -41.13
N SER A 189 -19.45 -29.48 -40.86
CA SER A 189 -18.93 -30.55 -41.72
C SER A 189 -19.72 -30.51 -43.01
N GLN A 190 -19.20 -29.83 -44.00
CA GLN A 190 -19.60 -30.00 -45.43
C GLN A 190 -18.75 -31.08 -46.05
#